data_f182978d4601c3e4f1ac8d5e59115a71
#
_entry.id   f182978d4601c3e4f1ac8d5e59115a71
#
_cell.length_a   1.000
_cell.length_b   1.000
_cell.length_c   1.000
_cell.angle_alpha   90.00
_cell.angle_beta   90.00
_cell.angle_gamma   90.00
#
_symmetry.space_group_name_H-M   'P 1'
#
loop_
_entity.id
_entity.type
_entity.pdbx_description
1 polymer ?
#
loop_
_entity_poly.entity_id
_entity_poly.type
_entity_poly.pdbx_seq_one_letter_code
_entity_poly.pdbx_strand_id
1 'polypeptide(L)'
;MDYRSQPLGLTLMALLLVVAGSCRTTREGQEDKLDSIPEQELRYDEPGAALPEGMHLVRLRELSPKDDYRLELIPLVRNEHPEGLYRLEGRLVSSDPWQGINHYSYEGASQPTSCALRPNAPETFRRYALGEPLLLPLLGNQQLVLQPRDSVAIGLRYWKAVGAVTDLKPSTELERRAPKEGYRAYEFTAPRPRHEDDPEEYYIELIPSKRMKVDCNIHLLRGRFELERDGTPDHLSYTFLSDGSTMSTRMGCPDGSLTEKLIRHTGLIVLRWAGSGLQIYVPEGFVMRYRLYRPDGQLSPVTPLPKSKSQSKH
;
A
#
# COMPACT_ATOMS: atom_id res chain seq x y z
N MET A 1 -25.63 45.99 9.67
CA MET A 1 -24.34 45.28 9.87
C MET A 1 -24.47 43.92 9.23
N ASP A 2 -24.01 43.86 7.98
CA ASP A 2 -24.21 42.69 7.09
C ASP A 2 -23.07 41.70 7.30
N TYR A 3 -23.44 40.48 7.71
CA TYR A 3 -22.51 39.34 7.69
C TYR A 3 -22.70 38.56 6.37
N ARG A 4 -21.77 38.79 5.44
CA ARG A 4 -21.68 37.97 4.22
C ARG A 4 -21.11 36.61 4.56
N SER A 5 -21.90 35.57 4.33
CA SER A 5 -21.51 34.18 4.30
C SER A 5 -20.63 33.89 3.07
N GLN A 6 -19.42 33.41 3.27
CA GLN A 6 -18.61 32.80 2.23
C GLN A 6 -18.81 31.29 2.19
N PRO A 7 -18.85 30.66 1.03
CA PRO A 7 -18.98 29.21 0.92
C PRO A 7 -17.65 28.53 1.18
N LEU A 8 -17.66 27.55 2.07
CA LEU A 8 -16.56 26.61 2.28
C LEU A 8 -16.38 25.75 1.02
N GLY A 9 -15.30 26.01 0.32
CA GLY A 9 -14.81 25.09 -0.71
C GLY A 9 -14.27 23.81 -0.08
N LEU A 10 -14.88 22.68 -0.43
CA LEU A 10 -14.37 21.34 -0.13
C LEU A 10 -13.07 21.15 -0.93
N THR A 11 -11.94 21.31 -0.27
CA THR A 11 -10.63 20.91 -0.82
C THR A 11 -10.40 19.45 -0.46
N LEU A 12 -10.58 18.57 -1.45
CA LEU A 12 -10.21 17.16 -1.39
C LEU A 12 -8.68 17.07 -1.26
N MET A 13 -8.20 16.82 -0.06
CA MET A 13 -6.76 16.77 0.24
C MET A 13 -6.24 15.36 -0.05
N ALA A 14 -5.52 15.23 -1.17
CA ALA A 14 -4.79 14.03 -1.54
C ALA A 14 -3.79 13.64 -0.44
N LEU A 15 -3.77 12.38 -0.07
CA LEU A 15 -2.89 11.81 0.96
C LEU A 15 -1.44 11.77 0.43
N LEU A 16 -0.65 12.76 0.79
CA LEU A 16 0.78 12.83 0.48
C LEU A 16 1.60 12.08 1.53
N LEU A 17 2.14 10.92 1.17
CA LEU A 17 3.22 10.27 1.92
C LEU A 17 4.50 11.11 1.79
N VAL A 18 4.77 11.97 2.75
CA VAL A 18 6.04 12.70 2.84
C VAL A 18 7.05 11.86 3.58
N VAL A 19 8.07 11.40 2.85
CA VAL A 19 9.25 10.74 3.39
C VAL A 19 10.35 11.81 3.50
N ALA A 20 10.59 12.35 4.69
CA ALA A 20 11.70 13.27 4.94
C ALA A 20 12.86 12.55 5.64
N GLY A 21 14.08 12.69 5.17
CA GLY A 21 15.28 12.19 5.81
C GLY A 21 16.58 12.77 5.23
N SER A 22 17.58 12.95 6.08
CA SER A 22 18.85 13.62 5.82
C SER A 22 19.90 12.76 5.14
N CYS A 23 20.74 13.38 4.31
CA CYS A 23 21.86 12.77 3.57
C CYS A 23 23.11 12.52 4.43
N ARG A 24 23.84 11.45 4.14
CA ARG A 24 25.30 11.40 4.28
C ARG A 24 25.97 10.51 3.23
N THR A 25 27.15 10.96 2.82
CA THR A 25 27.97 10.63 1.67
C THR A 25 28.86 9.41 1.82
N THR A 26 29.20 8.82 0.67
CA THR A 26 30.40 8.17 0.13
C THR A 26 30.80 6.77 0.58
N ARG A 27 30.86 5.89 -0.40
CA ARG A 27 32.02 5.05 -0.68
C ARG A 27 32.06 4.66 -2.16
N GLU A 28 33.23 4.92 -2.77
CA GLU A 28 33.58 4.56 -4.13
C GLU A 28 33.79 3.06 -4.29
N GLY A 29 33.47 2.56 -5.48
CA GLY A 29 34.14 1.46 -6.15
C GLY A 29 33.54 0.08 -5.99
N GLN A 30 32.55 -0.20 -6.82
CA GLN A 30 32.41 -1.51 -7.45
C GLN A 30 31.49 -1.37 -8.67
N GLU A 31 32.09 -1.44 -9.87
CA GLU A 31 31.35 -1.68 -11.11
C GLU A 31 30.79 -3.10 -11.06
N ASP A 32 29.62 -3.27 -10.45
CA ASP A 32 28.93 -4.54 -10.49
C ASP A 32 28.08 -4.63 -11.75
N LYS A 33 28.32 -5.71 -12.44
CA LYS A 33 27.59 -6.20 -13.61
C LYS A 33 26.09 -6.09 -13.39
N LEU A 34 25.48 -5.03 -13.93
CA LEU A 34 24.06 -4.74 -13.89
C LEU A 34 23.29 -5.44 -15.02
N ASP A 35 23.79 -6.59 -15.47
CA ASP A 35 23.17 -7.37 -16.56
C ASP A 35 22.66 -8.69 -16.02
N SER A 36 21.38 -8.80 -16.06
CA SER A 36 20.50 -9.94 -15.84
C SER A 36 19.63 -9.91 -14.60
N ILE A 37 18.63 -9.02 -14.59
CA ILE A 37 17.36 -9.42 -14.00
C ILE A 37 16.78 -10.42 -15.00
N PRO A 38 16.47 -11.68 -14.61
CA PRO A 38 15.78 -12.57 -15.52
C PRO A 38 14.45 -11.89 -15.88
N GLU A 39 14.29 -11.50 -17.14
CA GLU A 39 12.97 -11.24 -17.71
C GLU A 39 12.18 -12.52 -17.42
N GLN A 40 11.33 -12.50 -16.38
CA GLN A 40 10.30 -13.49 -16.28
C GLN A 40 9.52 -13.37 -17.57
N GLU A 41 9.59 -14.38 -18.42
CA GLU A 41 8.79 -14.48 -19.63
C GLU A 41 7.32 -14.37 -19.24
N LEU A 42 6.81 -13.15 -19.29
CA LEU A 42 5.39 -12.89 -19.18
C LEU A 42 4.78 -13.39 -20.49
N ARG A 43 4.24 -14.62 -20.46
CA ARG A 43 3.49 -15.16 -21.60
C ARG A 43 2.21 -14.34 -21.75
N TYR A 44 2.15 -13.58 -22.80
CA TYR A 44 0.94 -12.90 -23.23
C TYR A 44 0.11 -13.90 -24.05
N ASP A 45 -0.95 -14.45 -23.46
CA ASP A 45 -1.97 -15.16 -24.24
C ASP A 45 -2.92 -14.11 -24.83
N GLU A 46 -3.06 -14.12 -26.14
CA GLU A 46 -3.95 -13.21 -26.85
C GLU A 46 -5.41 -13.51 -26.48
N PRO A 47 -6.18 -12.56 -25.92
CA PRO A 47 -7.62 -12.65 -25.91
C PRO A 47 -8.13 -12.50 -27.34
N GLY A 48 -9.28 -13.05 -27.66
CA GLY A 48 -9.85 -13.12 -29.01
C GLY A 48 -10.10 -11.79 -29.74
N ALA A 49 -9.83 -10.64 -29.08
CA ALA A 49 -9.75 -9.32 -29.68
C ALA A 49 -8.41 -8.69 -29.37
N ALA A 50 -7.83 -7.98 -30.34
CA ALA A 50 -6.58 -7.24 -30.14
C ALA A 50 -6.75 -6.18 -29.03
N LEU A 51 -5.81 -6.13 -28.10
CA LEU A 51 -5.75 -5.07 -27.11
C LEU A 51 -5.61 -3.70 -27.80
N PRO A 52 -6.30 -2.67 -27.33
CA PRO A 52 -6.08 -1.31 -27.76
C PRO A 52 -4.61 -0.89 -27.58
N GLU A 53 -4.15 0.01 -28.44
CA GLU A 53 -2.78 0.54 -28.36
C GLU A 53 -2.49 1.13 -26.96
N GLY A 54 -1.31 0.81 -26.42
CA GLY A 54 -0.88 1.25 -25.10
C GLY A 54 -1.44 0.45 -23.93
N MET A 55 -2.28 -0.55 -24.17
CA MET A 55 -2.76 -1.47 -23.12
C MET A 55 -1.91 -2.75 -23.10
N HIS A 56 -1.71 -3.29 -21.91
CA HIS A 56 -0.95 -4.51 -21.66
C HIS A 56 -1.78 -5.49 -20.84
N LEU A 57 -1.96 -6.70 -21.34
CA LEU A 57 -2.58 -7.79 -20.58
C LEU A 57 -1.50 -8.48 -19.74
N VAL A 58 -1.71 -8.51 -18.44
CA VAL A 58 -0.80 -9.14 -17.48
C VAL A 58 -1.51 -10.33 -16.84
N ARG A 59 -0.92 -11.51 -16.99
CA ARG A 59 -1.37 -12.71 -16.29
C ARG A 59 -0.62 -12.82 -14.97
N LEU A 60 -1.35 -12.87 -13.87
CA LEU A 60 -0.77 -13.04 -12.55
C LEU A 60 -0.34 -14.50 -12.35
N ARG A 61 0.72 -14.72 -11.58
CA ARG A 61 1.17 -16.07 -11.22
C ARG A 61 0.11 -16.81 -10.41
N GLU A 62 0.06 -18.11 -10.57
CA GLU A 62 -0.75 -18.96 -9.72
C GLU A 62 -0.21 -18.97 -8.29
N LEU A 63 -1.08 -18.73 -7.33
CA LEU A 63 -0.74 -18.72 -5.92
C LEU A 63 -1.57 -19.78 -5.19
N SER A 64 -1.00 -20.32 -4.12
CA SER A 64 -1.73 -21.24 -3.27
C SER A 64 -2.94 -20.53 -2.66
N PRO A 65 -4.15 -21.10 -2.74
CA PRO A 65 -5.35 -20.52 -2.12
C PRO A 65 -5.28 -20.50 -0.58
N LYS A 66 -4.31 -21.18 0.01
CA LYS A 66 -4.07 -21.20 1.46
C LYS A 66 -3.29 -19.99 1.95
N ASP A 67 -2.59 -19.34 1.06
CA ASP A 67 -1.78 -18.17 1.37
C ASP A 67 -2.57 -16.88 1.09
N ASP A 68 -2.47 -15.90 1.96
CA ASP A 68 -3.06 -14.58 1.74
C ASP A 68 -1.99 -13.67 1.12
N TYR A 69 -2.28 -13.21 -0.09
CA TYR A 69 -1.42 -12.34 -0.85
C TYR A 69 -2.06 -10.99 -1.13
N ARG A 70 -1.22 -9.99 -1.26
CA ARG A 70 -1.55 -8.70 -1.86
C ARG A 70 -0.70 -8.50 -3.10
N LEU A 71 -1.30 -7.91 -4.11
CA LEU A 71 -0.61 -7.47 -5.31
C LEU A 71 -0.38 -5.97 -5.21
N GLU A 72 0.85 -5.56 -5.34
CA GLU A 72 1.22 -4.17 -5.49
C GLU A 72 1.46 -3.86 -6.95
N LEU A 73 0.71 -2.89 -7.48
CA LEU A 73 0.96 -2.25 -8.74
C LEU A 73 1.51 -0.85 -8.46
N ILE A 74 2.63 -0.51 -9.06
CA ILE A 74 3.27 0.77 -8.78
C ILE A 74 3.75 1.43 -10.07
N PRO A 75 3.34 2.67 -10.35
CA PRO A 75 3.90 3.43 -11.45
C PRO A 75 5.38 3.70 -11.20
N LEU A 76 6.22 3.54 -12.22
CA LEU A 76 7.65 3.74 -12.07
C LEU A 76 8.29 4.32 -13.34
N VAL A 77 9.35 5.09 -13.11
CA VAL A 77 10.26 5.58 -14.15
C VAL A 77 11.67 5.23 -13.73
N ARG A 78 12.53 4.82 -14.68
CA ARG A 78 13.94 4.55 -14.37
C ARG A 78 14.59 5.81 -13.80
N ASN A 79 15.27 5.67 -12.67
CA ASN A 79 16.03 6.77 -12.10
C ASN A 79 17.35 6.92 -12.85
N GLU A 80 17.55 8.05 -13.53
CA GLU A 80 18.77 8.35 -14.27
C GLU A 80 19.89 8.89 -13.36
N HIS A 81 19.55 9.20 -12.09
CA HIS A 81 20.47 9.79 -11.10
C HIS A 81 20.43 8.96 -9.80
N PRO A 82 21.16 7.82 -9.75
CA PRO A 82 21.08 6.88 -8.62
C PRO A 82 21.57 7.46 -7.29
N GLU A 83 22.27 8.59 -7.32
CA GLU A 83 22.69 9.36 -6.15
C GLU A 83 21.54 10.13 -5.50
N GLY A 84 20.42 10.34 -6.22
CA GLY A 84 19.25 11.05 -5.75
C GLY A 84 18.05 10.13 -5.57
N LEU A 85 17.14 10.49 -4.67
CA LEU A 85 15.80 9.90 -4.63
C LEU A 85 14.84 10.78 -5.41
N TYR A 86 14.04 10.13 -6.22
CA TYR A 86 13.02 10.77 -7.04
C TYR A 86 11.68 10.09 -6.80
N ARG A 87 10.63 10.89 -6.86
CA ARG A 87 9.26 10.44 -6.73
C ARG A 87 8.49 10.80 -8.00
N LEU A 88 7.63 9.89 -8.41
CA LEU A 88 6.68 10.13 -9.48
C LEU A 88 5.35 10.61 -8.89
N GLU A 89 4.87 11.76 -9.35
CA GLU A 89 3.58 12.32 -8.93
C GLU A 89 2.47 11.75 -9.81
N GLY A 90 1.87 10.65 -9.33
CA GLY A 90 0.76 10.00 -10.01
C GLY A 90 0.43 8.67 -9.38
N ARG A 91 -0.72 8.14 -9.78
CA ARG A 91 -1.28 6.90 -9.24
C ARG A 91 -1.97 6.08 -10.32
N LEU A 92 -2.23 4.83 -10.01
CA LEU A 92 -3.11 3.99 -10.80
C LEU A 92 -4.56 4.17 -10.37
N VAL A 93 -5.44 4.33 -11.34
CA VAL A 93 -6.88 4.42 -11.13
C VAL A 93 -7.57 3.25 -11.81
N SER A 94 -8.65 2.76 -11.21
CA SER A 94 -9.51 1.78 -11.84
C SER A 94 -10.26 2.43 -12.99
N SER A 95 -10.19 1.82 -14.14
CA SER A 95 -10.91 2.20 -15.36
C SER A 95 -12.01 1.17 -15.66
N ASP A 96 -12.84 1.44 -16.65
CA ASP A 96 -13.85 0.48 -17.09
C ASP A 96 -13.21 -0.86 -17.47
N PRO A 97 -13.74 -2.00 -16.99
CA PRO A 97 -13.19 -3.30 -17.27
C PRO A 97 -13.12 -3.58 -18.77
N TRP A 98 -11.98 -4.05 -19.25
CA TRP A 98 -11.82 -4.49 -20.63
C TRP A 98 -12.22 -5.97 -20.75
N GLN A 99 -13.26 -6.26 -21.51
CA GLN A 99 -13.82 -7.62 -21.66
C GLN A 99 -14.02 -8.37 -20.32
N GLY A 100 -14.44 -7.66 -19.28
CA GLY A 100 -14.63 -8.22 -17.94
C GLY A 100 -13.34 -8.39 -17.12
N ILE A 101 -12.19 -7.98 -17.64
CA ILE A 101 -10.90 -7.98 -16.94
C ILE A 101 -10.68 -6.61 -16.30
N ASN A 102 -10.29 -6.59 -15.03
CA ASN A 102 -10.00 -5.35 -14.33
C ASN A 102 -8.90 -4.55 -15.05
N HIS A 103 -9.20 -3.29 -15.32
CA HIS A 103 -8.33 -2.38 -16.05
C HIS A 103 -7.89 -1.24 -15.13
N TYR A 104 -6.59 -0.96 -15.14
CA TYR A 104 -5.96 0.12 -14.38
C TYR A 104 -5.14 1.00 -15.30
N SER A 105 -5.41 2.31 -15.28
CA SER A 105 -4.67 3.31 -16.04
C SER A 105 -3.86 4.21 -15.12
N TYR A 106 -2.75 4.73 -15.64
CA TYR A 106 -1.95 5.70 -14.92
C TYR A 106 -2.47 7.13 -15.13
N GLU A 107 -2.66 7.84 -14.02
CA GLU A 107 -2.98 9.26 -13.99
C GLU A 107 -1.93 10.04 -13.20
N GLY A 108 -1.35 11.06 -13.81
CA GLY A 108 -0.37 11.93 -13.17
C GLY A 108 0.72 12.45 -14.08
N ALA A 109 1.72 13.11 -13.48
CA ALA A 109 2.88 13.60 -14.18
C ALA A 109 3.83 12.46 -14.55
N SER A 110 4.44 12.53 -15.74
CA SER A 110 5.44 11.53 -16.19
C SER A 110 6.87 11.92 -15.84
N GLN A 111 7.08 13.12 -15.31
CA GLN A 111 8.40 13.61 -14.90
C GLN A 111 8.56 13.39 -13.38
N PRO A 112 9.64 12.71 -12.95
CA PRO A 112 9.90 12.53 -11.53
C PRO A 112 10.38 13.85 -10.89
N THR A 113 9.95 14.08 -9.66
CA THR A 113 10.40 15.20 -8.81
C THR A 113 11.43 14.69 -7.81
N SER A 114 12.47 15.50 -7.57
CA SER A 114 13.48 15.21 -6.55
C SER A 114 12.84 15.24 -5.16
N CYS A 115 13.18 14.27 -4.33
CA CYS A 115 12.76 14.24 -2.94
C CYS A 115 13.98 14.06 -2.02
N ALA A 116 13.81 14.39 -0.73
CA ALA A 116 14.87 14.27 0.24
C ALA A 116 15.32 12.80 0.40
N LEU A 117 16.63 12.59 0.34
CA LEU A 117 17.23 11.27 0.53
C LEU A 117 17.04 10.77 1.96
N ARG A 118 16.57 9.53 2.09
CA ARG A 118 16.76 8.75 3.32
C ARG A 118 18.06 7.95 3.21
N PRO A 119 18.94 7.98 4.22
CA PRO A 119 20.24 7.29 4.16
C PRO A 119 20.12 5.77 3.87
N ASN A 120 19.01 5.17 4.28
CA ASN A 120 18.73 3.74 4.19
C ASN A 120 17.57 3.43 3.25
N ALA A 121 17.37 4.22 2.18
CA ALA A 121 16.33 3.90 1.20
C ALA A 121 16.66 2.59 0.50
N PRO A 122 15.70 1.64 0.37
CA PRO A 122 15.89 0.40 -0.36
C PRO A 122 16.37 0.64 -1.78
N GLU A 123 17.10 -0.32 -2.33
CA GLU A 123 17.68 -0.27 -3.66
C GLU A 123 16.62 0.03 -4.75
N THR A 124 15.40 -0.47 -4.57
CA THR A 124 14.27 -0.20 -5.46
C THR A 124 14.04 1.30 -5.68
N PHE A 125 14.16 2.11 -4.63
CA PHE A 125 14.01 3.58 -4.72
C PHE A 125 15.21 4.28 -5.34
N ARG A 126 16.36 3.65 -5.37
CA ARG A 126 17.53 4.14 -6.09
C ARG A 126 17.45 3.84 -7.58
N ARG A 127 16.85 2.69 -7.93
CA ARG A 127 16.68 2.26 -9.32
C ARG A 127 15.54 2.98 -10.03
N TYR A 128 14.46 3.31 -9.30
CA TYR A 128 13.23 3.85 -9.85
C TYR A 128 12.70 5.03 -9.05
N ALA A 129 12.17 6.02 -9.77
CA ALA A 129 11.24 6.98 -9.20
C ALA A 129 9.86 6.31 -9.15
N LEU A 130 9.32 6.11 -7.96
CA LEU A 130 8.08 5.38 -7.74
C LEU A 130 6.91 6.35 -7.52
N GLY A 131 5.77 6.03 -8.12
CA GLY A 131 4.49 6.69 -7.85
C GLY A 131 3.77 6.11 -6.64
N GLU A 132 2.52 6.50 -6.47
CA GLU A 132 1.65 5.96 -5.42
C GLU A 132 1.29 4.50 -5.74
N PRO A 133 1.58 3.55 -4.83
CA PRO A 133 1.26 2.14 -5.04
C PRO A 133 -0.24 1.89 -4.91
N LEU A 134 -0.77 1.04 -5.77
CA LEU A 134 -2.10 0.46 -5.65
C LEU A 134 -1.98 -0.97 -5.13
N LEU A 135 -2.57 -1.22 -3.96
CA LEU A 135 -2.56 -2.54 -3.33
C LEU A 135 -3.89 -3.25 -3.54
N LEU A 136 -3.85 -4.42 -4.17
CA LEU A 136 -5.02 -5.20 -4.52
C LEU A 136 -5.05 -6.52 -3.74
N PRO A 137 -6.22 -7.00 -3.28
CA PRO A 137 -6.36 -8.37 -2.82
C PRO A 137 -6.20 -9.32 -4.00
N LEU A 138 -5.44 -10.41 -3.82
CA LEU A 138 -5.31 -11.45 -4.83
C LEU A 138 -6.36 -12.54 -4.58
N LEU A 139 -7.25 -12.72 -5.56
CA LEU A 139 -8.35 -13.66 -5.53
C LEU A 139 -8.26 -14.62 -6.72
N GLY A 140 -7.43 -15.66 -6.60
CA GLY A 140 -7.33 -16.70 -7.64
C GLY A 140 -6.51 -16.29 -8.88
N ASN A 141 -6.70 -17.04 -9.98
CA ASN A 141 -6.05 -16.79 -11.27
C ASN A 141 -6.63 -15.54 -11.93
N GLN A 142 -5.97 -14.42 -11.76
CA GLN A 142 -6.44 -13.15 -12.29
C GLN A 142 -5.57 -12.67 -13.44
N GLN A 143 -6.24 -12.04 -14.37
CA GLN A 143 -5.61 -11.22 -15.39
C GLN A 143 -5.93 -9.76 -15.11
N LEU A 144 -5.02 -8.89 -15.47
CA LEU A 144 -5.19 -7.45 -15.38
C LEU A 144 -4.86 -6.82 -16.71
N VAL A 145 -5.58 -5.77 -17.06
CA VAL A 145 -5.20 -4.87 -18.13
C VAL A 145 -4.57 -3.64 -17.51
N LEU A 146 -3.37 -3.32 -17.93
CA LEU A 146 -2.61 -2.17 -17.47
C LEU A 146 -2.38 -1.21 -18.62
N GLN A 147 -2.69 0.06 -18.39
CA GLN A 147 -2.46 1.14 -19.34
C GLN A 147 -1.47 2.16 -18.76
N PRO A 148 -0.17 1.98 -18.99
CA PRO A 148 0.83 2.98 -18.65
C PRO A 148 0.64 4.21 -19.53
N ARG A 149 1.23 5.31 -19.12
CA ARG A 149 1.36 6.51 -19.93
C ARG A 149 2.76 6.55 -20.54
N ASP A 150 2.93 7.31 -21.62
CA ASP A 150 4.25 7.55 -22.21
C ASP A 150 5.29 7.88 -21.14
N SER A 151 6.43 7.21 -21.19
CA SER A 151 7.53 7.32 -20.24
C SER A 151 7.29 6.83 -18.80
N VAL A 152 6.14 6.27 -18.50
CA VAL A 152 5.86 5.64 -17.20
C VAL A 152 5.58 4.15 -17.42
N ALA A 153 6.33 3.29 -16.77
CA ALA A 153 6.03 1.86 -16.71
C ALA A 153 5.21 1.54 -15.45
N ILE A 154 4.61 0.35 -15.43
CA ILE A 154 3.94 -0.18 -14.25
C ILE A 154 4.75 -1.38 -13.77
N GLY A 155 5.16 -1.34 -12.52
CA GLY A 155 5.80 -2.45 -11.82
C GLY A 155 4.79 -3.25 -11.02
N LEU A 156 5.14 -4.52 -10.79
CA LEU A 156 4.36 -5.46 -10.04
C LEU A 156 5.22 -6.12 -8.98
N ARG A 157 4.69 -6.26 -7.78
CA ARG A 157 5.31 -7.00 -6.68
C ARG A 157 4.24 -7.73 -5.88
N TYR A 158 4.58 -8.94 -5.45
CA TYR A 158 3.73 -9.74 -4.57
C TYR A 158 4.12 -9.53 -3.11
N TRP A 159 3.11 -9.51 -2.25
CA TRP A 159 3.29 -9.42 -0.81
C TRP A 159 2.58 -10.58 -0.15
N LYS A 160 3.32 -11.39 0.58
CA LYS A 160 2.81 -12.57 1.28
C LYS A 160 2.55 -12.26 2.74
N ALA A 161 1.39 -12.68 3.24
CA ALA A 161 1.07 -12.59 4.65
C ALA A 161 2.05 -13.40 5.51
N VAL A 162 2.50 -12.80 6.61
CA VAL A 162 3.36 -13.43 7.61
C VAL A 162 2.48 -13.90 8.76
N GLY A 163 2.09 -15.16 8.72
CA GLY A 163 1.24 -15.75 9.76
C GLY A 163 -0.22 -15.30 9.74
N ALA A 164 -0.92 -15.58 10.82
CA ALA A 164 -2.33 -15.24 11.00
C ALA A 164 -2.50 -13.80 11.49
N VAL A 165 -3.74 -13.30 11.42
CA VAL A 165 -4.13 -12.05 12.09
C VAL A 165 -3.91 -12.18 13.59
N THR A 166 -3.14 -11.27 14.17
CA THR A 166 -2.70 -11.30 15.58
C THR A 166 -3.26 -10.11 16.34
N ASP A 167 -3.62 -10.30 17.59
CA ASP A 167 -4.05 -9.23 18.46
C ASP A 167 -2.84 -8.38 18.88
N LEU A 168 -2.95 -7.07 18.72
CA LEU A 168 -1.97 -6.12 19.23
C LEU A 168 -2.28 -5.83 20.69
N LYS A 169 -1.26 -5.82 21.54
CA LYS A 169 -1.43 -5.49 22.96
C LYS A 169 -1.50 -3.98 23.14
N PRO A 170 -2.40 -3.47 24.01
CA PRO A 170 -2.42 -2.05 24.36
C PRO A 170 -1.07 -1.62 24.94
N SER A 171 -0.66 -0.40 24.62
CA SER A 171 0.55 0.23 25.14
C SER A 171 0.20 1.14 26.33
N THR A 172 0.40 0.66 27.54
CA THR A 172 0.20 1.47 28.75
C THR A 172 1.16 2.66 28.81
N GLU A 173 2.33 2.52 28.22
CA GLU A 173 3.32 3.61 28.14
C GLU A 173 2.83 4.73 27.22
N LEU A 174 2.28 4.39 26.05
CA LEU A 174 1.70 5.38 25.15
C LEU A 174 0.44 6.02 25.76
N GLU A 175 -0.43 5.23 26.39
CA GLU A 175 -1.60 5.76 27.13
C GLU A 175 -1.19 6.78 28.19
N ARG A 176 -0.09 6.55 28.92
CA ARG A 176 0.44 7.47 29.92
C ARG A 176 1.08 8.72 29.33
N ARG A 177 1.87 8.57 28.24
CA ARG A 177 2.64 9.66 27.62
C ARG A 177 1.76 10.57 26.76
N ALA A 178 0.82 10.02 26.02
CA ALA A 178 -0.07 10.71 25.09
C ALA A 178 -1.50 10.17 25.24
N PRO A 179 -2.18 10.46 26.37
CA PRO A 179 -3.54 9.99 26.61
C PRO A 179 -4.51 10.65 25.63
N LYS A 180 -5.46 9.85 25.15
CA LYS A 180 -6.57 10.32 24.32
C LYS A 180 -7.86 9.83 24.95
N GLU A 181 -8.70 10.76 25.43
CA GLU A 181 -9.93 10.44 26.14
C GLU A 181 -10.88 9.58 25.29
N GLY A 182 -11.38 8.50 25.86
CA GLY A 182 -12.26 7.53 25.19
C GLY A 182 -11.54 6.60 24.21
N TYR A 183 -10.20 6.61 24.17
CA TYR A 183 -9.41 5.77 23.28
C TYR A 183 -8.40 4.93 24.04
N ARG A 184 -8.14 3.75 23.50
CA ARG A 184 -7.04 2.87 23.89
C ARG A 184 -5.89 3.00 22.90
N ALA A 185 -4.68 3.10 23.42
CA ALA A 185 -3.48 3.29 22.61
C ALA A 185 -2.74 1.98 22.37
N TYR A 186 -2.17 1.85 21.18
CA TYR A 186 -1.36 0.72 20.75
C TYR A 186 -0.09 1.22 20.07
N GLU A 187 1.00 0.49 20.27
CA GLU A 187 2.26 0.72 19.56
C GLU A 187 2.65 -0.54 18.80
N PHE A 188 3.12 -0.33 17.59
CA PHE A 188 3.67 -1.37 16.74
C PHE A 188 5.02 -0.91 16.22
N THR A 189 5.99 -1.82 16.19
CA THR A 189 7.28 -1.59 15.54
C THR A 189 7.49 -2.67 14.48
N ALA A 190 7.75 -2.24 13.25
CA ALA A 190 8.05 -3.17 12.16
C ALA A 190 9.31 -3.98 12.51
N PRO A 191 9.35 -5.28 12.20
CA PRO A 191 10.50 -6.12 12.50
C PRO A 191 11.79 -5.52 11.93
N ARG A 192 12.89 -5.63 12.67
CA ARG A 192 14.22 -5.26 12.17
C ARG A 192 14.84 -6.45 11.45
N PRO A 193 15.56 -6.24 10.35
CA PRO A 193 16.32 -7.29 9.71
C PRO A 193 17.31 -7.90 10.71
N ARG A 194 17.39 -9.23 10.72
CA ARG A 194 18.36 -10.00 11.49
C ARG A 194 19.41 -10.62 10.58
N HIS A 195 19.04 -10.80 9.31
CA HIS A 195 19.86 -11.36 8.25
C HIS A 195 19.79 -10.45 7.02
N GLU A 196 20.75 -10.57 6.12
CA GLU A 196 20.83 -9.77 4.88
C GLU A 196 19.62 -10.01 3.95
N ASP A 197 19.02 -11.22 4.01
CA ASP A 197 17.86 -11.59 3.22
C ASP A 197 16.51 -11.15 3.84
N ASP A 198 16.56 -10.58 5.06
CA ASP A 198 15.34 -10.12 5.71
C ASP A 198 14.80 -8.85 5.02
N PRO A 199 13.47 -8.71 4.88
CA PRO A 199 12.91 -7.55 4.21
C PRO A 199 13.17 -6.26 4.99
N GLU A 200 13.51 -5.21 4.25
CA GLU A 200 13.68 -3.85 4.78
C GLU A 200 12.35 -3.10 4.89
N GLU A 201 11.28 -3.63 4.33
CA GLU A 201 9.96 -3.02 4.30
C GLU A 201 8.85 -4.05 4.50
N TYR A 202 7.73 -3.59 5.08
CA TYR A 202 6.54 -4.41 5.34
C TYR A 202 5.29 -3.60 5.04
N TYR A 203 4.25 -4.27 4.53
CA TYR A 203 2.90 -3.75 4.68
C TYR A 203 2.30 -4.27 5.98
N ILE A 204 1.68 -3.36 6.72
CA ILE A 204 0.97 -3.65 7.97
C ILE A 204 -0.49 -3.37 7.73
N GLU A 205 -1.32 -4.39 7.82
CA GLU A 205 -2.78 -4.26 7.81
C GLU A 205 -3.26 -4.08 9.25
N LEU A 206 -3.81 -2.93 9.56
CA LEU A 206 -4.40 -2.59 10.85
C LEU A 206 -5.89 -2.91 10.80
N ILE A 207 -6.37 -3.78 11.69
CA ILE A 207 -7.72 -4.34 11.66
C ILE A 207 -8.45 -4.07 12.99
N PRO A 208 -9.04 -2.87 13.15
CA PRO A 208 -9.90 -2.63 14.31
C PRO A 208 -11.06 -3.61 14.33
N SER A 209 -11.36 -4.13 15.50
CA SER A 209 -12.41 -5.14 15.67
C SER A 209 -13.19 -4.90 16.95
N LYS A 210 -14.46 -5.31 17.01
CA LYS A 210 -15.32 -5.18 18.17
C LYS A 210 -16.14 -6.46 18.37
N ARG A 211 -16.24 -6.93 19.63
CA ARG A 211 -17.15 -8.04 19.98
C ARG A 211 -18.58 -7.53 20.01
N MET A 212 -19.46 -8.22 19.29
CA MET A 212 -20.86 -7.84 19.15
C MET A 212 -21.73 -9.07 18.99
N LYS A 213 -22.97 -9.02 19.52
CA LYS A 213 -24.00 -10.00 19.23
C LYS A 213 -24.65 -9.64 17.91
N VAL A 214 -24.53 -10.50 16.93
CA VAL A 214 -25.01 -10.31 15.56
C VAL A 214 -25.68 -11.58 15.04
N ASP A 215 -26.51 -11.43 14.03
CA ASP A 215 -27.18 -12.53 13.36
C ASP A 215 -26.25 -13.36 12.45
N CYS A 216 -26.82 -14.23 11.61
CA CYS A 216 -26.09 -15.09 10.70
C CYS A 216 -25.43 -14.35 9.53
N ASN A 217 -25.76 -13.08 9.31
CA ASN A 217 -25.24 -12.28 8.21
C ASN A 217 -23.73 -12.02 8.35
N ILE A 218 -23.12 -11.64 7.23
CA ILE A 218 -21.75 -11.11 7.23
C ILE A 218 -21.81 -9.66 7.67
N HIS A 219 -21.10 -9.34 8.72
CA HIS A 219 -21.02 -7.99 9.28
C HIS A 219 -19.61 -7.40 9.11
N LEU A 220 -19.56 -6.13 8.75
CA LEU A 220 -18.33 -5.32 8.71
C LEU A 220 -18.51 -4.08 9.58
N LEU A 221 -17.51 -3.79 10.39
CA LEU A 221 -17.47 -2.62 11.24
C LEU A 221 -17.29 -1.36 10.38
N ARG A 222 -18.09 -0.33 10.64
CA ARG A 222 -17.93 0.99 10.02
C ARG A 222 -16.89 1.81 10.75
N GLY A 223 -16.18 2.63 10.01
CA GLY A 223 -15.18 3.54 10.56
C GLY A 223 -14.23 4.06 9.50
N ARG A 224 -13.31 4.89 9.93
CA ARG A 224 -12.20 5.40 9.10
C ARG A 224 -10.98 5.66 9.96
N PHE A 225 -9.81 5.62 9.34
CA PHE A 225 -8.58 6.05 9.97
C PHE A 225 -8.28 7.50 9.61
N GLU A 226 -7.82 8.25 10.59
CA GLU A 226 -7.25 9.58 10.42
C GLU A 226 -5.77 9.53 10.77
N LEU A 227 -4.93 10.06 9.89
CA LEU A 227 -3.49 10.20 10.12
C LEU A 227 -3.25 11.49 10.90
N GLU A 228 -2.69 11.36 12.09
CA GLU A 228 -2.23 12.47 12.90
C GLU A 228 -0.73 12.64 12.70
N ARG A 229 -0.30 13.83 12.30
CA ARG A 229 1.12 14.15 12.11
C ARG A 229 1.57 15.00 13.29
N ASP A 230 2.44 14.45 14.11
CA ASP A 230 3.07 15.16 15.24
C ASP A 230 4.33 15.95 14.83
N GLY A 231 4.61 16.02 13.53
CA GLY A 231 5.79 16.71 12.98
C GLY A 231 7.06 15.86 12.98
N THR A 232 7.04 14.65 13.51
CA THR A 232 8.18 13.73 13.47
C THR A 232 8.02 12.73 12.32
N PRO A 233 8.96 12.65 11.37
CA PRO A 233 8.85 11.78 10.20
C PRO A 233 8.80 10.28 10.52
N ASP A 234 9.37 9.90 11.66
CA ASP A 234 9.55 8.50 12.03
C ASP A 234 8.39 7.91 12.84
N HIS A 235 7.48 8.74 13.32
CA HIS A 235 6.32 8.33 14.09
C HIS A 235 5.03 8.69 13.36
N LEU A 236 4.38 7.70 12.74
CA LEU A 236 3.03 7.85 12.23
C LEU A 236 2.04 7.49 13.34
N SER A 237 1.09 8.37 13.57
CA SER A 237 -0.01 8.15 14.49
C SER A 237 -1.33 8.10 13.74
N TYR A 238 -2.10 7.04 13.97
CA TYR A 238 -3.42 6.86 13.38
C TYR A 238 -4.48 6.79 14.47
N THR A 239 -5.58 7.50 14.25
CA THR A 239 -6.78 7.35 15.05
C THR A 239 -7.87 6.70 14.22
N PHE A 240 -8.42 5.60 14.72
CA PHE A 240 -9.59 4.96 14.15
C PHE A 240 -10.85 5.60 14.73
N LEU A 241 -11.67 6.21 13.89
CA LEU A 241 -12.95 6.80 14.26
C LEU A 241 -14.07 5.85 13.90
N SER A 242 -14.89 5.48 14.89
CA SER A 242 -16.06 4.62 14.71
C SER A 242 -17.04 4.82 15.87
N ASP A 243 -18.31 4.82 15.55
CA ASP A 243 -19.41 4.75 16.51
C ASP A 243 -19.78 3.32 16.92
N GLY A 244 -19.10 2.34 16.30
CA GLY A 244 -19.37 0.92 16.50
C GLY A 244 -20.50 0.37 15.67
N SER A 245 -21.07 1.15 14.74
CA SER A 245 -22.07 0.65 13.80
C SER A 245 -21.47 -0.32 12.77
N THR A 246 -22.34 -1.16 12.20
CA THR A 246 -21.92 -2.17 11.23
C THR A 246 -22.71 -2.05 9.91
N MET A 247 -22.10 -2.56 8.85
CA MET A 247 -22.79 -2.92 7.61
C MET A 247 -23.00 -4.43 7.62
N SER A 248 -24.11 -4.92 7.08
CA SER A 248 -24.37 -6.34 6.96
C SER A 248 -25.00 -6.72 5.63
N THR A 249 -24.81 -7.98 5.23
CA THR A 249 -25.62 -8.59 4.17
C THR A 249 -27.08 -8.72 4.66
N ARG A 250 -28.01 -8.86 3.73
CA ARG A 250 -29.44 -9.02 4.03
C ARG A 250 -29.90 -10.42 3.62
N MET A 251 -29.28 -11.45 4.19
CA MET A 251 -29.78 -12.81 4.04
C MET A 251 -30.76 -13.13 5.17
N GLY A 252 -31.82 -13.86 4.88
CA GLY A 252 -32.74 -14.33 5.92
C GLY A 252 -32.01 -15.30 6.87
N CYS A 253 -32.01 -14.99 8.16
CA CYS A 253 -31.52 -15.91 9.17
C CYS A 253 -32.63 -16.87 9.60
N PRO A 254 -32.45 -18.20 9.47
CA PRO A 254 -33.53 -19.17 9.66
C PRO A 254 -34.14 -19.16 11.07
N ASP A 255 -33.35 -18.85 12.08
CA ASP A 255 -33.73 -18.96 13.50
C ASP A 255 -33.74 -17.62 14.25
N GLY A 256 -33.36 -16.50 13.59
CA GLY A 256 -33.25 -15.19 14.22
C GLY A 256 -32.27 -15.12 15.40
N SER A 257 -31.43 -16.15 15.59
CA SER A 257 -30.49 -16.21 16.70
C SER A 257 -29.37 -15.20 16.57
N LEU A 258 -28.96 -14.63 17.69
CA LEU A 258 -27.81 -13.75 17.78
C LEU A 258 -26.63 -14.51 18.41
N THR A 259 -25.49 -14.47 17.75
CA THR A 259 -24.24 -15.04 18.27
C THR A 259 -23.19 -13.96 18.47
N GLU A 260 -22.37 -14.11 19.52
CA GLU A 260 -21.25 -13.20 19.76
C GLU A 260 -20.14 -13.48 18.74
N LYS A 261 -19.84 -12.47 17.95
CA LYS A 261 -18.77 -12.52 16.95
C LYS A 261 -17.82 -11.33 17.11
N LEU A 262 -16.59 -11.54 16.70
CA LEU A 262 -15.62 -10.45 16.56
C LEU A 262 -15.78 -9.84 15.17
N ILE A 263 -16.44 -8.67 15.11
CA ILE A 263 -16.71 -7.95 13.87
C ILE A 263 -15.50 -7.06 13.58
N ARG A 264 -14.97 -7.17 12.36
CA ARG A 264 -13.79 -6.42 11.92
C ARG A 264 -14.12 -5.31 10.94
N HIS A 265 -13.30 -4.28 10.93
CA HIS A 265 -13.21 -3.31 9.84
C HIS A 265 -12.42 -3.91 8.68
N THR A 266 -12.58 -3.37 7.47
CA THR A 266 -11.81 -3.79 6.28
C THR A 266 -10.30 -3.58 6.42
N GLY A 267 -9.89 -2.79 7.42
CA GLY A 267 -8.48 -2.52 7.70
C GLY A 267 -7.94 -1.26 7.00
N LEU A 268 -6.77 -0.86 7.45
CA LEU A 268 -5.89 0.12 6.80
C LEU A 268 -4.56 -0.56 6.54
N ILE A 269 -4.04 -0.46 5.33
CA ILE A 269 -2.75 -1.04 4.98
C ILE A 269 -1.73 0.10 4.86
N VAL A 270 -0.63 -0.01 5.60
CA VAL A 270 0.42 1.01 5.70
C VAL A 270 1.76 0.38 5.38
N LEU A 271 2.50 0.99 4.46
CA LEU A 271 3.90 0.61 4.21
C LEU A 271 4.79 1.14 5.33
N ARG A 272 5.61 0.29 5.91
CA ARG A 272 6.58 0.66 6.96
C ARG A 272 7.95 0.06 6.69
N TRP A 273 8.95 0.85 7.01
CA TRP A 273 10.35 0.42 7.01
C TRP A 273 10.65 -0.43 8.23
N ALA A 274 11.55 -1.35 8.08
CA ALA A 274 12.03 -2.16 9.18
C ALA A 274 12.52 -1.29 10.35
N GLY A 275 12.07 -1.62 11.54
CA GLY A 275 12.38 -0.88 12.77
C GLY A 275 11.60 0.42 12.99
N SER A 276 10.77 0.86 12.02
CA SER A 276 9.96 2.06 12.21
C SER A 276 8.74 1.82 13.10
N GLY A 277 8.38 2.84 13.89
CA GLY A 277 7.25 2.81 14.82
C GLY A 277 5.92 3.21 14.18
N LEU A 278 4.83 2.80 14.81
CA LEU A 278 3.46 3.15 14.45
C LEU A 278 2.64 3.25 15.73
N GLN A 279 1.94 4.36 15.92
CA GLN A 279 1.02 4.58 17.04
C GLN A 279 -0.42 4.53 16.54
N ILE A 280 -1.29 3.85 17.27
CA ILE A 280 -2.66 3.64 16.86
C ILE A 280 -3.58 3.88 18.06
N TYR A 281 -4.60 4.70 17.85
CA TYR A 281 -5.67 4.93 18.82
C TYR A 281 -6.97 4.35 18.29
N VAL A 282 -7.66 3.54 19.10
CA VAL A 282 -8.99 3.02 18.78
C VAL A 282 -9.94 3.31 19.95
N PRO A 283 -11.25 3.50 19.68
CA PRO A 283 -12.21 3.75 20.76
C PRO A 283 -12.20 2.63 21.80
N GLU A 284 -12.48 2.96 23.05
CA GLU A 284 -12.65 1.96 24.10
C GLU A 284 -13.70 0.90 23.74
N GLY A 285 -13.46 -0.34 24.15
CA GLY A 285 -14.29 -1.49 23.78
C GLY A 285 -13.97 -2.10 22.41
N PHE A 286 -13.02 -1.52 21.69
CA PHE A 286 -12.45 -2.13 20.49
C PHE A 286 -11.12 -2.82 20.81
N VAL A 287 -10.74 -3.76 19.95
CA VAL A 287 -9.42 -4.38 19.94
C VAL A 287 -8.71 -4.10 18.63
N MET A 288 -7.43 -3.80 18.72
CA MET A 288 -6.60 -3.65 17.54
C MET A 288 -5.97 -4.99 17.20
N ARG A 289 -6.14 -5.41 15.95
CA ARG A 289 -5.49 -6.57 15.37
C ARG A 289 -4.66 -6.13 14.18
N TYR A 290 -3.67 -6.93 13.82
CA TYR A 290 -2.81 -6.64 12.68
C TYR A 290 -2.43 -7.89 11.91
N ARG A 291 -2.00 -7.69 10.69
CA ARG A 291 -1.33 -8.67 9.85
C ARG A 291 -0.15 -8.02 9.16
N LEU A 292 0.93 -8.75 9.06
CA LEU A 292 2.11 -8.33 8.30
C LEU A 292 2.10 -8.98 6.94
N TYR A 293 2.60 -8.24 5.96
CA TYR A 293 2.95 -8.74 4.65
C TYR A 293 4.41 -8.40 4.38
N ARG A 294 5.16 -9.36 3.88
CA ARG A 294 6.52 -9.18 3.40
C ARG A 294 6.57 -9.29 1.88
N PRO A 295 7.54 -8.67 1.22
CA PRO A 295 7.76 -8.86 -0.20
C PRO A 295 7.97 -10.35 -0.51
N ASP A 296 7.35 -10.83 -1.56
CA ASP A 296 7.55 -12.16 -2.11
C ASP A 296 8.05 -12.05 -3.54
N GLY A 297 9.32 -11.74 -3.66
CA GLY A 297 10.02 -11.37 -4.87
C GLY A 297 10.31 -9.87 -4.98
N GLN A 298 11.06 -9.51 -5.99
CA GLN A 298 11.44 -8.12 -6.29
C GLN A 298 10.35 -7.41 -7.07
N LEU A 299 10.35 -6.07 -7.02
CA LEU A 299 9.53 -5.25 -7.92
C LEU A 299 10.01 -5.45 -9.35
N SER A 300 9.14 -5.92 -10.23
CA SER A 300 9.44 -6.18 -11.63
C SER A 300 8.56 -5.31 -12.53
N PRO A 301 9.13 -4.56 -13.48
CA PRO A 301 8.34 -3.90 -14.51
C PRO A 301 7.55 -4.93 -15.33
N VAL A 302 6.25 -4.72 -15.47
CA VAL A 302 5.35 -5.60 -16.26
C VAL A 302 4.81 -4.91 -17.51
N THR A 303 5.20 -3.65 -17.71
CA THR A 303 5.00 -2.92 -18.94
C THR A 303 6.36 -2.38 -19.41
N PRO A 304 6.53 -2.09 -20.72
CA PRO A 304 7.81 -1.63 -21.24
C PRO A 304 8.35 -0.41 -20.49
N LEU A 305 9.61 -0.47 -20.08
CA LEU A 305 10.32 0.69 -19.58
C LEU A 305 10.65 1.63 -20.73
N PRO A 306 10.45 2.94 -20.59
CA PRO A 306 10.88 3.91 -21.58
C PRO A 306 12.40 3.80 -21.79
N LYS A 307 12.83 3.96 -23.04
CA LYS A 307 14.25 3.99 -23.38
C LYS A 307 14.89 5.22 -22.72
N SER A 308 16.03 5.04 -22.06
CA SER A 308 16.81 6.16 -21.54
C SER A 308 17.21 7.11 -22.67
N LYS A 309 17.07 8.42 -22.42
CA LYS A 309 17.46 9.46 -23.39
C LYS A 309 18.96 9.43 -23.76
N SER A 310 19.78 8.76 -22.93
CA SER A 310 21.24 8.65 -23.19
C SER A 310 21.59 7.72 -24.37
N GLN A 311 20.67 6.85 -24.84
CA GLN A 311 20.94 5.91 -25.95
C GLN A 311 20.58 6.46 -27.33
N SER A 312 20.09 7.70 -27.46
CA SER A 312 19.70 8.28 -28.75
C SER A 312 20.80 9.17 -29.40
N LYS A 313 22.02 9.14 -28.89
CA LYS A 313 23.16 9.83 -29.52
C LYS A 313 24.21 8.80 -29.94
N HIS A 314 23.97 8.18 -31.10
CA HIS A 314 25.04 7.69 -31.98
C HIS A 314 24.50 7.68 -33.42
#